data_d0dee55a02d617b744d487a8924fa01f
#
_entry.id   d0dee55a02d617b744d487a8924fa01f
#
_cell.length_a   1.000
_cell.length_b   1.000
_cell.length_c   1.000
_cell.angle_alpha   90.00
_cell.angle_beta   90.00
_cell.angle_gamma   90.00
#
_symmetry.space_group_name_H-M   'P 1'
#
loop_
_entity.id
_entity.type
_entity.pdbx_description
1 polymer ?
#
loop_
_entity_poly.entity_id
_entity_poly.type
_entity_poly.pdbx_seq_one_letter_code
_entity_poly.pdbx_strand_id
1 'polypeptide(L)'
;LEFALMLTIPAAIALGIAAEPIISVLFERGAFTAADTTATAWALIAFSLGLPAFVLIKVFQPAFFAREDTKTPMWFAGVSMVVNVAGSFALFYWFKSQGWMPHVGIALATTLAGWVNALLLWTVLIRDGQFSWDRKLARNLPIIAIASAIMGAGLWFAMPHLADYTSASAALPERIAGLAALVFGGGIVFFGLLMATGTFRLRQ
;
A
#
# COMPACT_ATOMS: atom_id res chain seq x y z
N LEU A 1 -10.86 12.49 1.69
CA LEU A 1 -9.56 12.10 2.20
C LEU A 1 -9.66 11.00 3.26
N GLU A 2 -10.47 11.17 4.32
CA GLU A 2 -10.65 10.20 5.41
C GLU A 2 -11.01 8.79 4.89
N PHE A 3 -12.03 8.71 4.03
CA PHE A 3 -12.47 7.44 3.44
C PHE A 3 -11.37 6.76 2.61
N ALA A 4 -10.61 7.54 1.84
CA ALA A 4 -9.50 7.03 1.05
C ALA A 4 -8.39 6.42 1.93
N LEU A 5 -7.99 7.13 2.99
CA LEU A 5 -6.97 6.64 3.93
C LEU A 5 -7.47 5.45 4.76
N MET A 6 -8.76 5.44 5.13
CA MET A 6 -9.38 4.33 5.86
C MET A 6 -9.31 3.00 5.09
N LEU A 7 -9.39 3.04 3.77
CA LEU A 7 -9.26 1.85 2.93
C LEU A 7 -7.80 1.55 2.57
N THR A 8 -7.01 2.59 2.34
CA THR A 8 -5.66 2.42 1.77
C THR A 8 -4.63 2.01 2.81
N ILE A 9 -4.70 2.54 4.04
CA ILE A 9 -3.73 2.20 5.09
C ILE A 9 -3.80 0.70 5.45
N PRO A 10 -4.98 0.12 5.77
CA PRO A 10 -5.05 -1.31 6.05
C PRO A 10 -4.69 -2.17 4.83
N ALA A 11 -5.08 -1.75 3.62
CA ALA A 11 -4.71 -2.46 2.39
C ALA A 11 -3.19 -2.49 2.18
N ALA A 12 -2.49 -1.36 2.40
CA ALA A 12 -1.04 -1.29 2.31
C ALA A 12 -0.36 -2.23 3.32
N ILE A 13 -0.83 -2.24 4.58
CA ILE A 13 -0.30 -3.11 5.63
C ILE A 13 -0.57 -4.59 5.29
N ALA A 14 -1.79 -4.92 4.87
CA ALA A 14 -2.15 -6.29 4.50
C ALA A 14 -1.31 -6.79 3.31
N LEU A 15 -1.16 -5.98 2.25
CA LEU A 15 -0.33 -6.30 1.09
C LEU A 15 1.15 -6.47 1.47
N GLY A 16 1.67 -5.63 2.37
CA GLY A 16 3.05 -5.73 2.82
C GLY A 16 3.31 -7.01 3.65
N ILE A 17 2.40 -7.36 4.55
CA ILE A 17 2.55 -8.53 5.43
C ILE A 17 2.25 -9.82 4.66
N ALA A 18 1.17 -9.87 3.90
CA ALA A 18 0.74 -11.07 3.17
C ALA A 18 1.32 -11.15 1.75
N ALA A 19 2.40 -10.41 1.44
CA ALA A 19 2.97 -10.35 0.10
C ALA A 19 3.36 -11.74 -0.43
N GLU A 20 4.07 -12.53 0.38
CA GLU A 20 4.53 -13.85 -0.03
C GLU A 20 3.39 -14.84 -0.29
N PRO A 21 2.42 -15.06 0.62
CA PRO A 21 1.28 -15.92 0.32
C PRO A 21 0.43 -15.41 -0.84
N ILE A 22 0.28 -14.10 -1.03
CA ILE A 22 -0.45 -13.55 -2.18
C ILE A 22 0.25 -13.94 -3.48
N ILE A 23 1.56 -13.71 -3.60
CA ILE A 23 2.32 -14.05 -4.81
C ILE A 23 2.38 -15.56 -5.03
N SER A 24 2.63 -16.35 -3.97
CA SER A 24 2.64 -17.80 -4.06
C SER A 24 1.31 -18.32 -4.62
N VAL A 25 0.19 -17.99 -3.98
CA VAL A 25 -1.13 -18.50 -4.38
C VAL A 25 -1.50 -18.11 -5.81
N LEU A 26 -1.18 -16.89 -6.23
CA LEU A 26 -1.59 -16.36 -7.53
C LEU A 26 -0.68 -16.81 -8.67
N PHE A 27 0.63 -16.93 -8.44
CA PHE A 27 1.60 -17.05 -9.52
C PHE A 27 2.49 -18.28 -9.44
N GLU A 28 2.73 -18.89 -8.26
CA GLU A 28 3.67 -20.00 -8.08
C GLU A 28 3.12 -21.30 -8.69
N ARG A 29 3.37 -21.43 -10.00
CA ARG A 29 3.01 -22.61 -10.81
C ARG A 29 3.79 -22.64 -12.12
N GLY A 30 3.98 -23.84 -12.66
CA GLY A 30 4.71 -24.03 -13.91
C GLY A 30 6.15 -23.58 -13.83
N ALA A 31 6.54 -22.58 -14.63
CA ALA A 31 7.89 -22.02 -14.65
C ALA A 31 8.19 -21.02 -13.53
N PHE A 32 7.17 -20.53 -12.79
CA PHE A 32 7.32 -19.56 -11.72
C PHE A 32 7.66 -20.30 -10.41
N THR A 33 8.86 -20.11 -9.94
CA THR A 33 9.45 -20.85 -8.81
C THR A 33 9.26 -20.12 -7.47
N ALA A 34 9.57 -20.80 -6.36
CA ALA A 34 9.60 -20.19 -5.03
C ALA A 34 10.60 -19.01 -4.93
N ALA A 35 11.71 -19.06 -5.68
CA ALA A 35 12.66 -17.95 -5.75
C ALA A 35 12.04 -16.71 -6.42
N ASP A 36 11.23 -16.92 -7.48
CA ASP A 36 10.49 -15.85 -8.15
C ASP A 36 9.38 -15.28 -7.24
N THR A 37 8.74 -16.16 -6.46
CA THR A 37 7.75 -15.77 -5.42
C THR A 37 8.39 -14.81 -4.43
N THR A 38 9.50 -15.18 -3.82
CA THR A 38 10.21 -14.35 -2.84
C THR A 38 10.65 -13.03 -3.48
N ALA A 39 11.25 -13.07 -4.67
CA ALA A 39 11.69 -11.87 -5.38
C ALA A 39 10.53 -10.89 -5.67
N THR A 40 9.39 -11.43 -6.13
CA THR A 40 8.21 -10.63 -6.44
C THR A 40 7.53 -10.11 -5.17
N ALA A 41 7.51 -10.90 -4.09
CA ALA A 41 6.96 -10.47 -2.79
C ALA A 41 7.71 -9.27 -2.22
N TRP A 42 9.05 -9.23 -2.30
CA TRP A 42 9.82 -8.06 -1.89
C TRP A 42 9.49 -6.81 -2.69
N ALA A 43 9.26 -6.93 -4.00
CA ALA A 43 8.80 -5.81 -4.82
C ALA A 43 7.38 -5.36 -4.42
N LEU A 44 6.48 -6.30 -4.13
CA LEU A 44 5.12 -5.99 -3.65
C LEU A 44 5.14 -5.28 -2.30
N ILE A 45 6.02 -5.68 -1.36
CA ILE A 45 6.24 -4.98 -0.09
C ILE A 45 6.68 -3.53 -0.35
N ALA A 46 7.65 -3.33 -1.26
CA ALA A 46 8.10 -2.00 -1.60
C ALA A 46 6.98 -1.12 -2.20
N PHE A 47 6.14 -1.66 -3.08
CA PHE A 47 4.99 -0.95 -3.65
C PHE A 47 3.87 -0.70 -2.64
N SER A 48 3.65 -1.61 -1.68
CA SER A 48 2.62 -1.44 -0.66
C SER A 48 2.83 -0.18 0.18
N LEU A 49 4.11 0.18 0.45
CA LEU A 49 4.48 1.43 1.12
C LEU A 49 4.12 2.68 0.30
N GLY A 50 4.02 2.55 -1.03
CA GLY A 50 3.62 3.62 -1.94
C GLY A 50 2.11 3.76 -2.12
N LEU A 51 1.34 2.75 -1.77
CA LEU A 51 -0.10 2.71 -2.03
C LEU A 51 -0.85 3.93 -1.44
N PRO A 52 -0.60 4.37 -0.20
CA PRO A 52 -1.23 5.59 0.32
C PRO A 52 -0.88 6.83 -0.50
N ALA A 53 0.36 6.98 -0.95
CA ALA A 53 0.77 8.11 -1.78
C ALA A 53 0.05 8.13 -3.13
N PHE A 54 -0.06 6.98 -3.80
CA PHE A 54 -0.76 6.87 -5.09
C PHE A 54 -2.26 7.21 -4.97
N VAL A 55 -2.89 6.83 -3.88
CA VAL A 55 -4.29 7.19 -3.62
C VAL A 55 -4.41 8.66 -3.26
N LEU A 56 -3.51 9.22 -2.44
CA LEU A 56 -3.49 10.64 -2.10
C LEU A 56 -3.36 11.53 -3.34
N ILE A 57 -2.52 11.16 -4.31
CA ILE A 57 -2.41 11.88 -5.59
C ILE A 57 -3.78 11.97 -6.27
N LYS A 58 -4.51 10.87 -6.36
CA LYS A 58 -5.84 10.82 -6.99
C LYS A 58 -6.90 11.61 -6.21
N VAL A 59 -6.72 11.77 -4.90
CA VAL A 59 -7.62 12.56 -4.05
C VAL A 59 -7.31 14.06 -4.17
N PHE A 60 -6.04 14.43 -4.34
CA PHE A 60 -5.63 15.83 -4.40
C PHE A 60 -5.78 16.44 -5.79
N GLN A 61 -5.52 15.70 -6.87
CA GLN A 61 -5.60 16.20 -8.25
C GLN A 61 -6.93 16.88 -8.60
N PRO A 62 -8.12 16.35 -8.25
CA PRO A 62 -9.40 17.01 -8.56
C PRO A 62 -9.54 18.42 -8.00
N ALA A 63 -8.88 18.72 -6.87
CA ALA A 63 -8.91 20.08 -6.29
C ALA A 63 -8.20 21.12 -7.19
N PHE A 64 -7.18 20.70 -7.94
CA PHE A 64 -6.51 21.54 -8.94
C PHE A 64 -7.35 21.66 -10.20
N PHE A 65 -7.92 20.57 -10.70
CA PHE A 65 -8.74 20.57 -11.92
C PHE A 65 -10.01 21.40 -11.76
N ALA A 66 -10.62 21.40 -10.56
CA ALA A 66 -11.78 22.25 -10.26
C ALA A 66 -11.47 23.76 -10.36
N ARG A 67 -10.18 24.14 -10.33
CA ARG A 67 -9.71 25.52 -10.49
C ARG A 67 -9.10 25.78 -11.87
N GLU A 68 -9.28 24.87 -12.81
CA GLU A 68 -8.69 24.91 -14.15
C GLU A 68 -7.13 24.90 -14.13
N ASP A 69 -6.53 24.55 -12.97
CA ASP A 69 -5.08 24.43 -12.84
C ASP A 69 -4.63 23.01 -13.19
N THR A 70 -4.37 22.79 -14.46
CA THR A 70 -3.79 21.54 -14.95
C THR A 70 -2.25 21.56 -14.96
N LYS A 71 -1.65 22.77 -14.88
CA LYS A 71 -0.20 22.96 -14.99
C LYS A 71 0.52 22.46 -13.73
N THR A 72 0.03 22.80 -12.55
CA THR A 72 0.67 22.43 -11.28
C THR A 72 0.77 20.90 -11.10
N PRO A 73 -0.30 20.08 -11.26
CA PRO A 73 -0.18 18.63 -11.20
C PRO A 73 0.72 18.04 -12.28
N MET A 74 0.72 18.62 -13.49
CA MET A 74 1.60 18.19 -14.59
C MET A 74 3.08 18.40 -14.24
N TRP A 75 3.45 19.57 -13.71
CA TRP A 75 4.81 19.85 -13.26
C TRP A 75 5.27 18.91 -12.16
N PHE A 76 4.41 18.65 -11.16
CA PHE A 76 4.74 17.73 -10.06
C PHE A 76 4.86 16.28 -10.53
N ALA A 77 4.03 15.87 -11.49
CA ALA A 77 4.20 14.59 -12.15
C ALA A 77 5.55 14.50 -12.89
N GLY A 78 5.97 15.59 -13.56
CA GLY A 78 7.29 15.68 -14.19
C GLY A 78 8.44 15.55 -13.19
N VAL A 79 8.37 16.27 -12.07
CA VAL A 79 9.36 16.14 -10.98
C VAL A 79 9.39 14.71 -10.43
N SER A 80 8.22 14.13 -10.17
CA SER A 80 8.09 12.76 -9.70
C SER A 80 8.69 11.74 -10.69
N MET A 81 8.49 11.95 -11.99
CA MET A 81 9.11 11.13 -13.05
C MET A 81 10.64 11.19 -12.99
N VAL A 82 11.22 12.39 -12.85
CA VAL A 82 12.68 12.56 -12.72
C VAL A 82 13.20 11.84 -11.48
N VAL A 83 12.50 11.99 -10.33
CA VAL A 83 12.84 11.29 -9.08
C VAL A 83 12.76 9.78 -9.27
N ASN A 84 11.73 9.29 -9.97
CA ASN A 84 11.58 7.86 -10.25
C ASN A 84 12.73 7.34 -11.10
N VAL A 85 13.04 7.99 -12.20
CA VAL A 85 14.10 7.55 -13.11
C VAL A 85 15.46 7.58 -12.41
N ALA A 86 15.82 8.73 -11.82
CA ALA A 86 17.10 8.88 -11.12
C ALA A 86 17.21 7.90 -9.92
N GLY A 87 16.15 7.79 -9.14
CA GLY A 87 16.06 6.88 -8.00
C GLY A 87 16.14 5.42 -8.42
N SER A 88 15.51 5.03 -9.52
CA SER A 88 15.56 3.67 -10.06
C SER A 88 16.99 3.27 -10.43
N PHE A 89 17.72 4.14 -11.13
CA PHE A 89 19.13 3.86 -11.44
C PHE A 89 19.98 3.81 -10.16
N ALA A 90 19.85 4.80 -9.28
CA ALA A 90 20.64 4.88 -8.05
C ALA A 90 20.40 3.65 -7.15
N LEU A 91 19.14 3.32 -6.86
CA LEU A 91 18.80 2.20 -5.98
C LEU A 91 19.08 0.85 -6.63
N PHE A 92 18.89 0.71 -7.95
CA PHE A 92 19.26 -0.52 -8.66
C PHE A 92 20.73 -0.85 -8.51
N TYR A 93 21.63 0.10 -8.78
CA TYR A 93 23.06 -0.14 -8.68
C TYR A 93 23.52 -0.27 -7.23
N TRP A 94 22.92 0.47 -6.30
CA TRP A 94 23.21 0.35 -4.87
C TRP A 94 22.81 -1.02 -4.33
N PHE A 95 21.60 -1.50 -4.60
CA PHE A 95 21.14 -2.83 -4.20
C PHE A 95 22.00 -3.92 -4.81
N LYS A 96 22.36 -3.78 -6.10
CA LYS A 96 23.26 -4.70 -6.78
C LYS A 96 24.65 -4.75 -6.12
N SER A 97 25.19 -3.62 -5.68
CA SER A 97 26.50 -3.57 -5.00
C SER A 97 26.49 -4.22 -3.62
N GLN A 98 25.32 -4.25 -2.94
CA GLN A 98 25.13 -4.93 -1.67
C GLN A 98 24.77 -6.42 -1.81
N GLY A 99 24.67 -6.94 -3.03
CA GLY A 99 24.20 -8.31 -3.26
C GLY A 99 22.70 -8.52 -3.01
N TRP A 100 21.95 -7.43 -2.91
CA TRP A 100 20.48 -7.47 -2.73
C TRP A 100 19.79 -7.54 -4.08
N MET A 101 18.47 -7.79 -4.06
CA MET A 101 17.63 -7.87 -5.26
C MET A 101 17.43 -6.49 -5.93
N PRO A 102 18.07 -6.19 -7.09
CA PRO A 102 18.09 -4.86 -7.68
C PRO A 102 16.70 -4.33 -8.08
N HIS A 103 15.77 -5.22 -8.47
CA HIS A 103 14.41 -4.86 -8.86
C HIS A 103 13.59 -4.25 -7.70
N VAL A 104 13.90 -4.63 -6.45
CA VAL A 104 13.29 -4.02 -5.26
C VAL A 104 13.68 -2.55 -5.14
N GLY A 105 14.91 -2.20 -5.53
CA GLY A 105 15.35 -0.81 -5.60
C GLY A 105 14.51 0.02 -6.57
N ILE A 106 14.13 -0.52 -7.73
CA ILE A 106 13.24 0.16 -8.69
C ILE A 106 11.83 0.35 -8.09
N ALA A 107 11.29 -0.67 -7.41
CA ALA A 107 10.01 -0.58 -6.74
C ALA A 107 9.99 0.51 -5.64
N LEU A 108 11.06 0.59 -4.84
CA LEU A 108 11.24 1.65 -3.84
C LEU A 108 11.38 3.03 -4.47
N ALA A 109 12.08 3.18 -5.59
CA ALA A 109 12.18 4.45 -6.30
C ALA A 109 10.79 4.93 -6.76
N THR A 110 9.97 4.03 -7.28
CA THR A 110 8.59 4.35 -7.68
C THR A 110 7.74 4.78 -6.49
N THR A 111 7.87 4.10 -5.36
CA THR A 111 7.21 4.47 -4.09
C THR A 111 7.64 5.84 -3.61
N LEU A 112 8.94 6.13 -3.59
CA LEU A 112 9.48 7.44 -3.22
C LEU A 112 8.98 8.55 -4.15
N ALA A 113 8.98 8.31 -5.45
CA ALA A 113 8.46 9.25 -6.43
C ALA A 113 6.97 9.54 -6.23
N GLY A 114 6.18 8.52 -5.90
CA GLY A 114 4.78 8.68 -5.52
C GLY A 114 4.60 9.58 -4.29
N TRP A 115 5.39 9.36 -3.24
CA TRP A 115 5.37 10.21 -2.05
C TRP A 115 5.80 11.64 -2.34
N VAL A 116 6.84 11.85 -3.16
CA VAL A 116 7.26 13.20 -3.60
C VAL A 116 6.10 13.90 -4.29
N ASN A 117 5.43 13.26 -5.23
CA ASN A 117 4.28 13.85 -5.93
C ASN A 117 3.12 14.18 -4.96
N ALA A 118 2.73 13.23 -4.10
CA ALA A 118 1.67 13.45 -3.12
C ALA A 118 1.98 14.62 -2.17
N LEU A 119 3.22 14.70 -1.68
CA LEU A 119 3.67 15.77 -0.79
C LEU A 119 3.72 17.13 -1.49
N LEU A 120 4.15 17.20 -2.75
CA LEU A 120 4.14 18.44 -3.53
C LEU A 120 2.71 18.94 -3.73
N LEU A 121 1.78 18.08 -4.13
CA LEU A 121 0.37 18.44 -4.25
C LEU A 121 -0.21 18.91 -2.92
N TRP A 122 0.07 18.19 -1.85
CA TRP A 122 -0.41 18.53 -0.51
C TRP A 122 0.10 19.86 -0.01
N THR A 123 1.40 20.16 -0.19
CA THR A 123 2.00 21.42 0.24
C THR A 123 1.36 22.64 -0.44
N VAL A 124 1.05 22.55 -1.74
CA VAL A 124 0.36 23.63 -2.45
C VAL A 124 -1.07 23.79 -1.96
N LEU A 125 -1.79 22.69 -1.74
CA LEU A 125 -3.16 22.76 -1.20
C LEU A 125 -3.21 23.41 0.19
N ILE A 126 -2.21 23.15 1.05
CA ILE A 126 -2.09 23.85 2.35
C ILE A 126 -1.78 25.32 2.15
N ARG A 127 -0.78 25.64 1.32
CA ARG A 127 -0.36 27.02 1.07
C ARG A 127 -1.48 27.89 0.51
N ASP A 128 -2.28 27.32 -0.37
CA ASP A 128 -3.44 28.01 -0.99
C ASP A 128 -4.68 28.06 -0.08
N GLY A 129 -4.59 27.56 1.17
CA GLY A 129 -5.72 27.51 2.11
C GLY A 129 -6.85 26.56 1.70
N GLN A 130 -6.60 25.68 0.73
CA GLN A 130 -7.58 24.73 0.21
C GLN A 130 -7.68 23.45 1.05
N PHE A 131 -6.69 23.22 1.91
CA PHE A 131 -6.65 22.09 2.82
C PHE A 131 -6.77 22.58 4.25
N SER A 132 -7.88 22.23 4.90
CA SER A 132 -8.04 22.42 6.33
C SER A 132 -8.02 21.08 7.04
N TRP A 133 -7.27 21.00 8.15
CA TRP A 133 -7.35 19.85 9.02
C TRP A 133 -8.74 19.81 9.68
N ASP A 134 -9.60 18.92 9.20
CA ASP A 134 -10.83 18.63 9.88
C ASP A 134 -10.53 17.92 11.21
N ARG A 135 -11.13 18.40 12.31
CA ARG A 135 -11.02 17.77 13.64
C ARG A 135 -11.39 16.27 13.59
N LYS A 136 -12.29 15.90 12.69
CA LYS A 136 -12.71 14.52 12.48
C LYS A 136 -11.57 13.68 11.89
N LEU A 137 -10.88 14.17 10.86
CA LEU A 137 -9.73 13.53 10.24
C LEU A 137 -8.60 13.37 11.26
N ALA A 138 -8.26 14.43 12.00
CA ALA A 138 -7.20 14.39 13.01
C ALA A 138 -7.47 13.36 14.13
N ARG A 139 -8.74 13.16 14.50
CA ARG A 139 -9.15 12.16 15.49
C ARG A 139 -9.15 10.74 14.93
N ASN A 140 -9.62 10.56 13.70
CA ASN A 140 -9.87 9.25 13.12
C ASN A 140 -8.59 8.62 12.52
N LEU A 141 -7.65 9.43 12.04
CA LEU A 141 -6.41 8.94 11.45
C LEU A 141 -5.58 8.04 12.41
N PRO A 142 -5.32 8.42 13.67
CA PRO A 142 -4.62 7.53 14.60
C PRO A 142 -5.42 6.25 14.91
N ILE A 143 -6.75 6.31 14.95
CA ILE A 143 -7.59 5.14 15.16
C ILE A 143 -7.45 4.18 13.98
N ILE A 144 -7.51 4.69 12.75
CA ILE A 144 -7.29 3.91 11.53
C ILE A 144 -5.90 3.27 11.54
N ALA A 145 -4.86 4.03 11.91
CA ALA A 145 -3.49 3.54 11.98
C ALA A 145 -3.34 2.41 13.02
N ILE A 146 -3.89 2.59 14.22
CA ILE A 146 -3.85 1.58 15.28
C ILE A 146 -4.65 0.33 14.88
N ALA A 147 -5.87 0.50 14.35
CA ALA A 147 -6.69 -0.62 13.89
C ALA A 147 -5.99 -1.41 12.77
N SER A 148 -5.33 -0.71 11.85
CA SER A 148 -4.54 -1.33 10.78
C SER A 148 -3.31 -2.06 11.31
N ALA A 149 -2.64 -1.51 12.32
CA ALA A 149 -1.51 -2.17 12.98
C ALA A 149 -1.94 -3.44 13.72
N ILE A 150 -3.08 -3.40 14.43
CA ILE A 150 -3.64 -4.59 15.10
C ILE A 150 -4.04 -5.65 14.08
N MET A 151 -4.70 -5.25 13.00
CA MET A 151 -5.01 -6.15 11.88
C MET A 151 -3.73 -6.77 11.30
N GLY A 152 -2.69 -5.95 11.06
CA GLY A 152 -1.41 -6.41 10.55
C GLY A 152 -0.74 -7.41 11.50
N ALA A 153 -0.73 -7.14 12.80
CA ALA A 153 -0.24 -8.09 13.81
C ALA A 153 -1.04 -9.40 13.77
N GLY A 154 -2.38 -9.32 13.69
CA GLY A 154 -3.23 -10.49 13.54
C GLY A 154 -2.91 -11.34 12.31
N LEU A 155 -2.69 -10.69 11.16
CA LEU A 155 -2.26 -11.36 9.93
C LEU A 155 -0.89 -12.02 10.10
N TRP A 156 0.07 -11.32 10.70
CA TRP A 156 1.40 -11.86 10.97
C TRP A 156 1.34 -13.13 11.83
N PHE A 157 0.53 -13.14 12.88
CA PHE A 157 0.34 -14.31 13.72
C PHE A 157 -0.46 -15.43 13.05
N ALA A 158 -1.38 -15.10 12.14
CA ALA A 158 -2.18 -16.10 11.43
C ALA A 158 -1.40 -16.81 10.32
N MET A 159 -0.41 -16.12 9.69
CA MET A 159 0.36 -16.66 8.57
C MET A 159 0.98 -18.04 8.82
N PRO A 160 1.69 -18.31 9.94
CA PRO A 160 2.26 -19.63 10.20
C PRO A 160 1.21 -20.75 10.27
N HIS A 161 0.01 -20.44 10.76
CA HIS A 161 -1.07 -21.43 10.88
C HIS A 161 -1.77 -21.72 9.55
N LEU A 162 -1.63 -20.83 8.58
CA LEU A 162 -2.19 -20.97 7.23
C LEU A 162 -1.13 -21.31 6.19
N ALA A 163 0.13 -21.47 6.60
CA ALA A 163 1.25 -21.75 5.70
C ALA A 163 1.03 -23.03 4.88
N ASP A 164 0.51 -24.10 5.49
CA ASP A 164 0.24 -25.36 4.80
C ASP A 164 -0.82 -25.19 3.70
N TYR A 165 -1.82 -24.34 3.93
CA TYR A 165 -2.90 -24.06 2.98
C TYR A 165 -2.49 -23.08 1.87
N THR A 166 -1.50 -22.23 2.10
CA THR A 166 -1.03 -21.24 1.10
C THR A 166 0.22 -21.69 0.36
N SER A 167 0.80 -22.83 0.73
CA SER A 167 2.01 -23.39 0.12
C SER A 167 1.76 -23.89 -1.30
N ALA A 168 2.83 -23.94 -2.12
CA ALA A 168 2.77 -24.46 -3.49
C ALA A 168 2.40 -25.96 -3.55
N SER A 169 2.59 -26.71 -2.47
CA SER A 169 2.26 -28.13 -2.35
C SER A 169 0.77 -28.41 -2.13
N ALA A 170 0.01 -27.41 -1.65
CA ALA A 170 -1.42 -27.54 -1.42
C ALA A 170 -2.23 -27.52 -2.74
N ALA A 171 -3.40 -28.13 -2.74
CA ALA A 171 -4.31 -28.06 -3.86
C ALA A 171 -4.80 -26.63 -4.12
N LEU A 172 -5.01 -26.27 -5.39
CA LEU A 172 -5.39 -24.89 -5.76
C LEU A 172 -6.63 -24.35 -4.99
N PRO A 173 -7.69 -25.14 -4.75
CA PRO A 173 -8.84 -24.68 -3.94
C PRO A 173 -8.44 -24.36 -2.49
N GLU A 174 -7.54 -25.15 -1.89
CA GLU A 174 -7.05 -24.94 -0.52
C GLU A 174 -6.21 -23.64 -0.44
N ARG A 175 -5.36 -23.41 -1.43
CA ARG A 175 -4.55 -22.18 -1.55
C ARG A 175 -5.44 -20.94 -1.65
N ILE A 176 -6.49 -21.00 -2.49
CA ILE A 176 -7.45 -19.90 -2.63
C ILE A 176 -8.23 -19.70 -1.30
N ALA A 177 -8.66 -20.77 -0.65
CA ALA A 177 -9.37 -20.70 0.62
C ALA A 177 -8.49 -20.10 1.73
N GLY A 178 -7.22 -20.53 1.84
CA GLY A 178 -6.25 -19.99 2.79
C GLY A 178 -5.99 -18.50 2.58
N LEU A 179 -5.79 -18.07 1.32
CA LEU A 179 -5.63 -16.65 0.99
C LEU A 179 -6.90 -15.85 1.28
N ALA A 180 -8.07 -16.38 0.93
CA ALA A 180 -9.36 -15.76 1.22
C ALA A 180 -9.56 -15.60 2.75
N ALA A 181 -9.21 -16.61 3.54
CA ALA A 181 -9.28 -16.55 5.00
C ALA A 181 -8.39 -15.43 5.56
N LEU A 182 -7.16 -15.25 5.03
CA LEU A 182 -6.28 -14.14 5.41
C LEU A 182 -6.90 -12.78 5.06
N VAL A 183 -7.37 -12.61 3.83
CA VAL A 183 -7.90 -11.33 3.34
C VAL A 183 -9.20 -10.96 4.06
N PHE A 184 -10.18 -11.87 4.10
CA PHE A 184 -11.45 -11.60 4.77
C PHE A 184 -11.30 -11.53 6.29
N GLY A 185 -10.46 -12.39 6.89
CA GLY A 185 -10.16 -12.34 8.31
C GLY A 185 -9.54 -11.01 8.73
N GLY A 186 -8.54 -10.53 7.98
CA GLY A 186 -7.97 -9.20 8.18
C GLY A 186 -9.02 -8.09 8.05
N GLY A 187 -9.86 -8.14 7.01
CA GLY A 187 -10.95 -7.19 6.82
C GLY A 187 -11.95 -7.18 7.99
N ILE A 188 -12.37 -8.35 8.47
CA ILE A 188 -13.29 -8.47 9.62
C ILE A 188 -12.67 -7.85 10.87
N VAL A 189 -11.41 -8.13 11.16
CA VAL A 189 -10.71 -7.55 12.32
C VAL A 189 -10.65 -6.03 12.20
N PHE A 190 -10.25 -5.50 11.05
CA PHE A 190 -10.13 -4.07 10.83
C PHE A 190 -11.49 -3.35 10.96
N PHE A 191 -12.50 -3.78 10.21
CA PHE A 191 -13.81 -3.14 10.25
C PHE A 191 -14.51 -3.35 11.61
N GLY A 192 -14.30 -4.50 12.26
CA GLY A 192 -14.79 -4.74 13.61
C GLY A 192 -14.23 -3.74 14.63
N LEU A 193 -12.93 -3.45 14.55
CA LEU A 193 -12.29 -2.43 15.39
C LEU A 193 -12.81 -1.02 15.09
N LEU A 194 -13.02 -0.67 13.82
CA LEU A 194 -13.58 0.63 13.44
C LEU A 194 -15.03 0.81 13.93
N MET A 195 -15.83 -0.26 13.90
CA MET A 195 -17.19 -0.24 14.46
C MET A 195 -17.17 -0.09 15.98
N ALA A 196 -16.30 -0.84 16.68
CA ALA A 196 -16.16 -0.78 18.14
C ALA A 196 -15.71 0.60 18.62
N THR A 197 -14.86 1.30 17.85
CA THR A 197 -14.42 2.66 18.17
C THR A 197 -15.40 3.76 17.74
N GLY A 198 -16.50 3.40 17.07
CA GLY A 198 -17.51 4.34 16.58
C GLY A 198 -17.03 5.25 15.43
N THR A 199 -15.87 4.96 14.85
CA THR A 199 -15.29 5.69 13.72
C THR A 199 -16.07 5.40 12.44
N PHE A 200 -16.55 4.18 12.29
CA PHE A 200 -17.43 3.77 11.20
C PHE A 200 -18.81 3.45 11.77
N ARG A 201 -19.79 4.35 11.54
CA ARG A 201 -21.20 4.09 11.82
C ARG A 201 -21.88 3.75 10.50
N LEU A 202 -22.37 2.53 10.36
CA LEU A 202 -23.39 2.20 9.36
C LEU A 202 -24.65 3.02 9.71
N ARG A 203 -24.76 4.24 9.17
CA ARG A 203 -25.99 5.02 9.30
C ARG A 203 -27.02 4.37 8.38
N GLN A 204 -28.03 3.81 9.01
CA GLN A 204 -29.32 3.52 8.37
C GLN A 204 -29.95 4.82 7.84
#